data_e6eccf467b1f818205becdd9df13e6ae
#
_entry.id   e6eccf467b1f818205becdd9df13e6ae
#
_cell.length_a   1.000
_cell.length_b   1.000
_cell.length_c   1.000
_cell.angle_alpha   90.00
_cell.angle_beta   90.00
_cell.angle_gamma   90.00
#
_symmetry.space_group_name_H-M   'P 1'
#
loop_
_entity.id
_entity.type
_entity.pdbx_description
1 polymer ?
#
loop_
_entity_poly.entity_id
_entity_poly.type
_entity_poly.pdbx_seq_one_letter_code
_entity_poly.pdbx_strand_id
1 'polypeptide(L)'
;MWSSCSPDFGQQGAVDRFGQIAPRLLFTADGYVYNGKRCDSLARASDIASAIPDIEHVVVVPKLSPQPVLGEIEKAVLWESCLGGDLPALRFEPQSFNDPLFILYSSGTTGVPKCIVHGIGGTLIQHAKEHALHTDISRDDRFFYFTTCGWMMWNWLVSGLARGAALILYDGSPFARDGHRLIDAIDEERITVFAAHYCSTQRSMHCMLISPARIDFSISRPAVG
;
A
#
# COMPACT_ATOMS: atom_id res chain seq x y z
N MET A 1 -6.32 -14.67 3.30
CA MET A 1 -6.02 -14.18 1.95
C MET A 1 -6.37 -12.69 1.87
N TRP A 2 -5.54 -11.89 1.23
CA TRP A 2 -5.66 -10.43 1.12
C TRP A 2 -5.68 -9.98 -0.33
N SER A 3 -6.43 -8.92 -0.63
CA SER A 3 -6.36 -8.21 -1.90
C SER A 3 -6.55 -6.72 -1.67
N SER A 4 -5.92 -5.88 -2.47
CA SER A 4 -6.02 -4.43 -2.35
C SER A 4 -6.00 -3.73 -3.70
N CYS A 5 -6.59 -2.56 -3.77
CA CYS A 5 -6.50 -1.67 -4.91
C CYS A 5 -6.34 -0.21 -4.45
N SER A 6 -5.79 0.62 -5.31
CA SER A 6 -5.70 2.05 -5.04
C SER A 6 -7.10 2.68 -5.05
N PRO A 7 -7.39 3.63 -4.15
CA PRO A 7 -8.62 4.41 -4.21
C PRO A 7 -8.78 5.20 -5.52
N ASP A 8 -7.69 5.40 -6.25
CA ASP A 8 -7.68 6.12 -7.54
C ASP A 8 -8.29 5.30 -8.70
N PHE A 9 -8.49 3.99 -8.53
CA PHE A 9 -9.11 3.15 -9.58
C PHE A 9 -10.60 3.43 -9.79
N GLY A 10 -11.21 4.21 -8.91
CA GLY A 10 -12.63 4.49 -8.97
C GLY A 10 -13.50 3.28 -8.61
N GLN A 11 -14.82 3.50 -8.58
CA GLN A 11 -15.80 2.48 -8.24
C GLN A 11 -15.73 1.26 -9.19
N GLN A 12 -15.85 1.50 -10.49
CA GLN A 12 -15.86 0.42 -11.49
C GLN A 12 -14.56 -0.39 -11.46
N GLY A 13 -13.42 0.29 -11.35
CA GLY A 13 -12.13 -0.40 -11.26
C GLY A 13 -11.97 -1.28 -10.01
N ALA A 14 -12.60 -0.92 -8.91
CA ALA A 14 -12.64 -1.74 -7.70
C ALA A 14 -13.61 -2.92 -7.86
N VAL A 15 -14.81 -2.69 -8.42
CA VAL A 15 -15.80 -3.74 -8.70
C VAL A 15 -15.27 -4.77 -9.69
N ASP A 16 -14.61 -4.33 -10.75
CA ASP A 16 -14.01 -5.24 -11.76
C ASP A 16 -12.94 -6.18 -11.16
N ARG A 17 -12.31 -5.78 -10.06
CA ARG A 17 -11.31 -6.57 -9.35
C ARG A 17 -11.94 -7.42 -8.25
N PHE A 18 -12.57 -6.76 -7.30
CA PHE A 18 -13.08 -7.42 -6.10
C PHE A 18 -14.29 -8.31 -6.38
N GLY A 19 -15.12 -7.97 -7.35
CA GLY A 19 -16.24 -8.83 -7.79
C GLY A 19 -15.83 -10.21 -8.32
N GLN A 20 -14.56 -10.38 -8.73
CA GLN A 20 -14.03 -11.67 -9.18
C GLN A 20 -13.64 -12.61 -8.02
N ILE A 21 -13.47 -12.08 -6.80
CA ILE A 21 -12.88 -12.81 -5.66
C ILE A 21 -13.84 -12.95 -4.48
N ALA A 22 -15.07 -12.45 -4.60
CA ALA A 22 -16.12 -12.55 -3.58
C ALA A 22 -15.61 -12.22 -2.15
N PRO A 23 -15.12 -10.98 -1.89
CA PRO A 23 -14.56 -10.61 -0.59
C PRO A 23 -15.68 -10.54 0.45
N ARG A 24 -15.45 -11.07 1.64
CA ARG A 24 -16.39 -10.97 2.76
C ARG A 24 -16.24 -9.66 3.56
N LEU A 25 -15.04 -9.11 3.60
CA LEU A 25 -14.73 -7.87 4.31
C LEU A 25 -14.12 -6.85 3.35
N LEU A 26 -14.63 -5.63 3.40
CA LEU A 26 -14.04 -4.47 2.72
C LEU A 26 -13.48 -3.50 3.74
N PHE A 27 -12.18 -3.20 3.68
CA PHE A 27 -11.56 -2.16 4.49
C PHE A 27 -11.43 -0.89 3.66
N THR A 28 -11.80 0.24 4.24
CA THR A 28 -11.65 1.56 3.62
C THR A 28 -11.31 2.62 4.66
N ALA A 29 -10.71 3.73 4.25
CA ALA A 29 -10.69 4.94 5.08
C ALA A 29 -11.98 5.76 4.82
N ASP A 30 -12.32 6.66 5.74
CA ASP A 30 -13.39 7.65 5.53
C ASP A 30 -13.07 8.62 4.39
N GLY A 31 -11.80 8.77 4.05
CA GLY A 31 -11.33 9.58 2.94
C GLY A 31 -9.83 9.79 2.99
N TYR A 32 -9.30 10.59 2.08
CA TYR A 32 -7.88 10.94 2.01
C TYR A 32 -7.67 12.35 1.44
N VAL A 33 -6.47 12.86 1.59
CA VAL A 33 -6.07 14.14 0.98
C VAL A 33 -5.01 13.87 -0.09
N TYR A 34 -5.26 14.37 -1.30
CA TYR A 34 -4.27 14.30 -2.38
C TYR A 34 -4.18 15.64 -3.10
N ASN A 35 -2.97 16.17 -3.26
CA ASN A 35 -2.72 17.52 -3.83
C ASN A 35 -3.60 18.63 -3.20
N GLY A 36 -3.76 18.58 -1.87
CA GLY A 36 -4.57 19.55 -1.13
C GLY A 36 -6.09 19.36 -1.26
N LYS A 37 -6.56 18.39 -2.03
CA LYS A 37 -7.98 18.08 -2.18
C LYS A 37 -8.38 16.96 -1.24
N ARG A 38 -9.48 17.14 -0.52
CA ARG A 38 -10.13 16.07 0.24
C ARG A 38 -10.94 15.19 -0.70
N CYS A 39 -10.73 13.89 -0.63
CA CYS A 39 -11.45 12.89 -1.40
C CYS A 39 -12.24 12.03 -0.42
N ASP A 40 -13.54 11.99 -0.59
CA ASP A 40 -14.43 11.12 0.18
C ASP A 40 -14.34 9.69 -0.37
N SER A 41 -14.19 8.72 0.53
CA SER A 41 -14.17 7.30 0.17
C SER A 41 -15.44 6.57 0.55
N LEU A 42 -16.29 7.14 1.43
CA LEU A 42 -17.47 6.44 1.96
C LEU A 42 -18.54 6.20 0.90
N ALA A 43 -18.83 7.20 0.07
CA ALA A 43 -19.79 7.05 -1.02
C ALA A 43 -19.37 5.93 -1.98
N ARG A 44 -18.08 5.90 -2.36
CA ARG A 44 -17.54 4.82 -3.21
C ARG A 44 -17.60 3.45 -2.53
N ALA A 45 -17.29 3.38 -1.24
CA ALA A 45 -17.37 2.13 -0.49
C ALA A 45 -18.79 1.59 -0.42
N SER A 46 -19.80 2.49 -0.27
CA SER A 46 -21.21 2.14 -0.35
C SER A 46 -21.57 1.52 -1.69
N ASP A 47 -21.18 2.18 -2.79
CA ASP A 47 -21.45 1.70 -4.15
C ASP A 47 -20.79 0.35 -4.42
N ILE A 48 -19.53 0.16 -3.98
CA ILE A 48 -18.80 -1.10 -4.13
C ILE A 48 -19.47 -2.22 -3.32
N ALA A 49 -19.85 -1.95 -2.08
CA ALA A 49 -20.53 -2.93 -1.23
C ALA A 49 -21.90 -3.33 -1.77
N SER A 50 -22.62 -2.38 -2.38
CA SER A 50 -23.90 -2.64 -3.06
C SER A 50 -23.74 -3.49 -4.32
N ALA A 51 -22.64 -3.28 -5.05
CA ALA A 51 -22.32 -4.02 -6.28
C ALA A 51 -21.77 -5.43 -6.04
N ILE A 52 -21.26 -5.72 -4.83
CA ILE A 52 -20.66 -7.00 -4.47
C ILE A 52 -21.41 -7.57 -3.25
N PRO A 53 -22.44 -8.39 -3.46
CA PRO A 53 -23.31 -8.89 -2.37
C PRO A 53 -22.59 -9.74 -1.32
N ASP A 54 -21.46 -10.36 -1.71
CA ASP A 54 -20.64 -11.18 -0.81
C ASP A 54 -19.98 -10.40 0.33
N ILE A 55 -19.91 -9.06 0.23
CA ILE A 55 -19.37 -8.22 1.29
C ILE A 55 -20.36 -8.23 2.47
N GLU A 56 -19.90 -8.80 3.57
CA GLU A 56 -20.66 -8.91 4.83
C GLU A 56 -20.49 -7.66 5.70
N HIS A 57 -19.30 -7.07 5.71
CA HIS A 57 -19.00 -5.86 6.47
C HIS A 57 -18.04 -4.92 5.72
N VAL A 58 -18.26 -3.62 5.92
CA VAL A 58 -17.36 -2.54 5.49
C VAL A 58 -16.71 -1.94 6.74
N VAL A 59 -15.43 -2.21 6.92
CA VAL A 59 -14.66 -1.69 8.06
C VAL A 59 -14.07 -0.34 7.68
N VAL A 60 -14.50 0.71 8.38
CA VAL A 60 -14.06 2.09 8.12
C VAL A 60 -12.98 2.50 9.12
N VAL A 61 -11.80 2.84 8.60
CA VAL A 61 -10.69 3.38 9.38
C VAL A 61 -10.79 4.91 9.40
N PRO A 62 -10.96 5.54 10.57
CA PRO A 62 -10.96 6.99 10.70
C PRO A 62 -9.63 7.59 10.28
N LYS A 63 -9.65 8.49 9.29
CA LYS A 63 -8.45 9.18 8.79
C LYS A 63 -8.65 10.69 8.65
N LEU A 64 -9.74 11.12 8.05
CA LEU A 64 -10.07 12.54 7.89
C LEU A 64 -10.89 13.09 9.06
N SER A 65 -11.65 12.24 9.71
CA SER A 65 -12.47 12.58 10.88
C SER A 65 -12.26 11.55 11.98
N PRO A 66 -12.05 11.95 13.24
CA PRO A 66 -12.01 11.00 14.36
C PRO A 66 -13.32 10.24 14.57
N GLN A 67 -14.44 10.78 14.08
CA GLN A 67 -15.76 10.18 14.14
C GLN A 67 -16.44 10.36 12.77
N PRO A 68 -16.11 9.51 11.79
CA PRO A 68 -16.72 9.59 10.47
C PRO A 68 -18.20 9.20 10.56
N VAL A 69 -19.03 9.94 9.84
CA VAL A 69 -20.43 9.58 9.68
C VAL A 69 -20.53 8.48 8.64
N LEU A 70 -20.89 7.27 9.06
CA LEU A 70 -20.89 6.08 8.19
C LEU A 70 -22.01 6.12 7.13
N GLY A 71 -22.93 7.06 7.29
CA GLY A 71 -23.97 7.34 6.29
C GLY A 71 -24.88 6.15 6.01
N GLU A 72 -25.10 5.91 4.72
CA GLU A 72 -26.04 4.89 4.21
C GLU A 72 -25.39 3.51 3.99
N ILE A 73 -24.18 3.28 4.47
CA ILE A 73 -23.51 1.99 4.31
C ILE A 73 -24.08 1.02 5.35
N GLU A 74 -25.08 0.23 4.98
CA GLU A 74 -25.80 -0.67 5.88
C GLU A 74 -24.90 -1.61 6.70
N LYS A 75 -23.78 -2.03 6.13
CA LYS A 75 -22.86 -3.02 6.72
C LYS A 75 -21.60 -2.38 7.29
N ALA A 76 -21.60 -1.04 7.49
CA ALA A 76 -20.41 -0.33 7.96
C ALA A 76 -20.21 -0.50 9.47
N VAL A 77 -18.95 -0.73 9.84
CA VAL A 77 -18.48 -0.74 11.22
C VAL A 77 -17.21 0.10 11.33
N LEU A 78 -17.02 0.78 12.45
CA LEU A 78 -15.77 1.49 12.70
C LEU A 78 -14.65 0.51 13.05
N TRP A 79 -13.45 0.82 12.63
CA TRP A 79 -12.24 0.03 12.94
C TRP A 79 -12.10 -0.26 14.42
N GLU A 80 -12.32 0.75 15.27
CA GLU A 80 -12.20 0.65 16.72
C GLU A 80 -13.18 -0.39 17.31
N SER A 81 -14.36 -0.54 16.71
CA SER A 81 -15.33 -1.55 17.18
C SER A 81 -14.92 -2.99 16.85
N CYS A 82 -13.96 -3.15 15.93
CA CYS A 82 -13.39 -4.46 15.59
C CYS A 82 -12.25 -4.85 16.54
N LEU A 83 -11.74 -3.91 17.33
CA LEU A 83 -10.66 -4.14 18.29
C LEU A 83 -11.30 -4.64 19.60
N GLY A 84 -11.01 -5.90 19.96
CA GLY A 84 -11.48 -6.48 21.22
C GLY A 84 -10.88 -5.74 22.44
N GLY A 85 -11.61 -5.76 23.58
CA GLY A 85 -11.17 -5.13 24.82
C GLY A 85 -9.95 -5.84 25.47
N ASP A 86 -9.84 -7.15 25.33
CA ASP A 86 -8.73 -7.94 25.82
C ASP A 86 -7.69 -8.17 24.70
N LEU A 87 -6.42 -7.97 25.02
CA LEU A 87 -5.33 -8.27 24.09
C LEU A 87 -5.00 -9.76 24.15
N PRO A 88 -5.46 -10.58 23.19
CA PRO A 88 -5.14 -12.01 23.18
C PRO A 88 -3.65 -12.20 22.88
N ALA A 89 -3.07 -13.30 23.38
CA ALA A 89 -1.73 -13.67 22.98
C ALA A 89 -1.66 -13.86 21.46
N LEU A 90 -0.58 -13.34 20.85
CA LEU A 90 -0.34 -13.52 19.42
C LEU A 90 -0.25 -15.02 19.10
N ARG A 91 -1.08 -15.49 18.19
CA ARG A 91 -1.08 -16.85 17.66
C ARG A 91 -0.87 -16.82 16.17
N PHE A 92 0.08 -17.63 15.70
CA PHE A 92 0.32 -17.84 14.27
C PHE A 92 -0.45 -19.08 13.82
N GLU A 93 -1.27 -18.91 12.79
CA GLU A 93 -1.99 -20.02 12.17
C GLU A 93 -1.07 -20.71 11.15
N PRO A 94 -0.72 -21.98 11.34
CA PRO A 94 0.07 -22.73 10.38
C PRO A 94 -0.64 -22.84 9.03
N GLN A 95 0.06 -22.57 7.96
CA GLN A 95 -0.48 -22.60 6.60
C GLN A 95 0.36 -23.52 5.71
N SER A 96 -0.26 -24.12 4.71
CA SER A 96 0.46 -24.89 3.71
C SER A 96 1.27 -24.00 2.78
N PHE A 97 2.35 -24.52 2.23
CA PHE A 97 3.24 -23.80 1.34
C PHE A 97 2.52 -23.14 0.15
N ASN A 98 1.55 -23.84 -0.43
CA ASN A 98 0.80 -23.40 -1.60
C ASN A 98 -0.52 -22.69 -1.27
N ASP A 99 -0.83 -22.51 0.01
CA ASP A 99 -2.04 -21.75 0.37
C ASP A 99 -1.94 -20.30 -0.13
N PRO A 100 -3.07 -19.70 -0.55
CA PRO A 100 -3.08 -18.37 -1.09
C PRO A 100 -2.76 -17.30 -0.03
N LEU A 101 -1.82 -16.43 -0.32
CA LEU A 101 -1.45 -15.30 0.53
C LEU A 101 -2.23 -14.05 0.13
N PHE A 102 -2.07 -13.60 -1.11
CA PHE A 102 -2.78 -12.45 -1.64
C PHE A 102 -3.09 -12.60 -3.13
N ILE A 103 -4.06 -11.81 -3.58
CA ILE A 103 -4.47 -11.73 -4.98
C ILE A 103 -4.10 -10.36 -5.51
N LEU A 104 -3.35 -10.34 -6.59
CA LEU A 104 -3.02 -9.16 -7.38
C LEU A 104 -3.74 -9.19 -8.71
N TYR A 105 -3.70 -8.08 -9.43
CA TYR A 105 -4.40 -7.95 -10.71
C TYR A 105 -3.43 -7.51 -11.80
N SER A 106 -3.52 -8.16 -12.97
CA SER A 106 -2.82 -7.68 -14.15
C SER A 106 -3.42 -6.36 -14.63
N SER A 107 -2.61 -5.51 -15.25
CA SER A 107 -3.08 -4.25 -15.83
C SER A 107 -3.95 -4.42 -17.08
N GLY A 108 -4.16 -5.64 -17.54
CA GLY A 108 -5.00 -6.04 -18.68
C GLY A 108 -5.01 -5.03 -19.84
N THR A 109 -4.29 -5.30 -20.90
CA THR A 109 -4.32 -4.44 -22.11
C THR A 109 -5.62 -4.59 -22.89
N THR A 110 -6.39 -5.64 -22.62
CA THR A 110 -7.61 -6.00 -23.34
C THR A 110 -8.66 -6.61 -22.39
N GLY A 111 -9.44 -5.76 -21.71
CA GLY A 111 -10.57 -6.22 -20.91
C GLY A 111 -10.38 -6.11 -19.39
N VAL A 112 -11.18 -6.87 -18.64
CA VAL A 112 -11.19 -6.88 -17.17
C VAL A 112 -9.85 -7.38 -16.64
N PRO A 113 -9.26 -6.75 -15.59
CA PRO A 113 -8.02 -7.20 -14.96
C PRO A 113 -8.11 -8.66 -14.52
N LYS A 114 -7.07 -9.45 -14.79
CA LYS A 114 -7.04 -10.87 -14.40
C LYS A 114 -6.46 -11.02 -13.01
N CYS A 115 -7.09 -11.85 -12.18
CA CYS A 115 -6.60 -12.21 -10.85
C CYS A 115 -5.34 -13.09 -10.94
N ILE A 116 -4.32 -12.76 -10.16
CA ILE A 116 -3.08 -13.52 -10.00
C ILE A 116 -2.95 -13.88 -8.53
N VAL A 117 -3.10 -15.16 -8.22
CA VAL A 117 -3.01 -15.66 -6.86
C VAL A 117 -1.55 -15.98 -6.52
N HIS A 118 -1.05 -15.39 -5.46
CA HIS A 118 0.29 -15.64 -4.93
C HIS A 118 0.21 -16.59 -3.72
N GLY A 119 0.97 -17.68 -3.78
CA GLY A 119 1.09 -18.65 -2.69
C GLY A 119 2.03 -18.16 -1.59
N ILE A 120 1.79 -18.62 -0.35
CA ILE A 120 2.53 -18.19 0.85
C ILE A 120 4.02 -18.49 0.73
N GLY A 121 4.37 -19.75 0.53
CA GLY A 121 5.77 -20.19 0.57
C GLY A 121 6.60 -19.64 -0.59
N GLY A 122 6.06 -19.63 -1.81
CA GLY A 122 6.74 -19.09 -2.97
C GLY A 122 7.01 -17.59 -2.84
N THR A 123 6.02 -16.83 -2.35
CA THR A 123 6.16 -15.39 -2.11
C THR A 123 7.19 -15.11 -1.01
N LEU A 124 7.11 -15.85 0.11
CA LEU A 124 8.05 -15.66 1.22
C LEU A 124 9.50 -15.89 0.78
N ILE A 125 9.78 -16.97 0.05
CA ILE A 125 11.13 -17.28 -0.45
C ILE A 125 11.59 -16.21 -1.45
N GLN A 126 10.73 -15.83 -2.40
CA GLN A 126 11.07 -14.82 -3.41
C GLN A 126 11.39 -13.48 -2.77
N HIS A 127 10.52 -12.98 -1.87
CA HIS A 127 10.75 -11.71 -1.21
C HIS A 127 11.96 -11.74 -0.27
N ALA A 128 12.14 -12.84 0.48
CA ALA A 128 13.32 -13.00 1.33
C ALA A 128 14.63 -12.97 0.53
N LYS A 129 14.65 -13.63 -0.64
CA LYS A 129 15.77 -13.60 -1.57
C LYS A 129 16.04 -12.18 -2.09
N GLU A 130 14.98 -11.48 -2.55
CA GLU A 130 15.11 -10.12 -3.07
C GLU A 130 15.64 -9.16 -2.00
N HIS A 131 15.06 -9.21 -0.81
CA HIS A 131 15.47 -8.33 0.30
C HIS A 131 16.89 -8.63 0.79
N ALA A 132 17.26 -9.91 0.91
CA ALA A 132 18.57 -10.29 1.44
C ALA A 132 19.71 -10.17 0.43
N LEU A 133 19.47 -10.62 -0.82
CA LEU A 133 20.57 -10.81 -1.77
C LEU A 133 20.67 -9.70 -2.83
N HIS A 134 19.55 -9.06 -3.16
CA HIS A 134 19.54 -8.04 -4.21
C HIS A 134 19.45 -6.62 -3.64
N THR A 135 18.86 -6.45 -2.45
CA THR A 135 18.67 -5.13 -1.84
C THR A 135 19.50 -4.97 -0.56
N ASP A 136 20.01 -6.08 0.00
CA ASP A 136 20.80 -6.12 1.23
C ASP A 136 20.10 -5.46 2.44
N ILE A 137 18.79 -5.67 2.53
CA ILE A 137 17.97 -5.13 3.62
C ILE A 137 18.25 -5.88 4.92
N SER A 138 18.52 -5.13 5.98
CA SER A 138 18.78 -5.59 7.33
C SER A 138 17.85 -4.94 8.37
N ARG A 139 18.03 -5.32 9.64
CA ARG A 139 17.28 -4.76 10.77
C ARG A 139 17.54 -3.26 10.99
N ASP A 140 18.70 -2.78 10.59
CA ASP A 140 19.12 -1.40 10.82
C ASP A 140 18.63 -0.45 9.71
N ASP A 141 17.99 -1.01 8.67
CA ASP A 141 17.53 -0.23 7.54
C ASP A 141 16.18 0.44 7.79
N ARG A 142 16.08 1.64 7.19
CA ARG A 142 14.86 2.42 7.05
C ARG A 142 14.48 2.39 5.57
N PHE A 143 13.53 1.50 5.27
CA PHE A 143 13.21 1.11 3.90
C PHE A 143 12.00 1.85 3.38
N PHE A 144 12.17 2.51 2.26
CA PHE A 144 11.13 3.25 1.55
C PHE A 144 10.98 2.75 0.11
N TYR A 145 9.75 2.54 -0.32
CA TYR A 145 9.39 2.36 -1.72
C TYR A 145 8.16 3.20 -2.03
N PHE A 146 8.27 4.13 -3.00
CA PHE A 146 7.09 4.89 -3.43
C PHE A 146 6.15 4.00 -4.24
N THR A 147 5.04 3.61 -3.64
CA THR A 147 4.03 2.76 -4.25
C THR A 147 2.66 3.00 -3.59
N THR A 148 1.62 2.52 -4.23
CA THR A 148 0.28 2.45 -3.64
C THR A 148 -0.10 1.00 -3.35
N CYS A 149 -1.09 0.78 -2.48
CA CYS A 149 -1.54 -0.57 -2.11
C CYS A 149 -2.14 -1.37 -3.27
N GLY A 150 -2.40 -0.75 -4.42
CA GLY A 150 -2.87 -1.42 -5.64
C GLY A 150 -1.78 -2.06 -6.49
N TRP A 151 -0.51 -1.91 -6.12
CA TRP A 151 0.62 -2.42 -6.88
C TRP A 151 1.34 -3.54 -6.14
N MET A 152 1.95 -4.47 -6.88
CA MET A 152 2.73 -5.59 -6.33
C MET A 152 3.85 -5.10 -5.40
N MET A 153 4.46 -3.96 -5.70
CA MET A 153 5.54 -3.40 -4.90
C MET A 153 5.13 -3.00 -3.49
N TRP A 154 3.84 -2.78 -3.22
CA TRP A 154 3.33 -2.63 -1.86
C TRP A 154 3.55 -3.90 -1.02
N ASN A 155 3.19 -5.06 -1.57
CA ASN A 155 3.36 -6.34 -0.88
C ASN A 155 4.85 -6.66 -0.68
N TRP A 156 5.68 -6.30 -1.65
CA TRP A 156 7.13 -6.43 -1.53
C TRP A 156 7.70 -5.49 -0.44
N LEU A 157 7.29 -4.22 -0.40
CA LEU A 157 7.68 -3.28 0.66
C LEU A 157 7.31 -3.81 2.05
N VAL A 158 6.03 -4.22 2.23
CA VAL A 158 5.53 -4.73 3.52
C VAL A 158 6.31 -5.95 3.99
N SER A 159 6.74 -6.82 3.09
CA SER A 159 7.53 -8.00 3.43
C SER A 159 8.95 -7.67 3.94
N GLY A 160 9.42 -6.43 3.79
CA GLY A 160 10.65 -5.94 4.42
C GLY A 160 10.63 -6.03 5.95
N LEU A 161 9.44 -6.05 6.57
CA LEU A 161 9.27 -6.31 8.00
C LEU A 161 9.84 -7.68 8.42
N ALA A 162 9.83 -8.68 7.54
CA ALA A 162 10.43 -9.99 7.81
C ALA A 162 11.96 -9.92 7.97
N ARG A 163 12.60 -8.86 7.48
CA ARG A 163 14.02 -8.58 7.71
C ARG A 163 14.28 -7.76 8.98
N GLY A 164 13.21 -7.31 9.64
CA GLY A 164 13.28 -6.44 10.82
C GLY A 164 13.50 -4.96 10.49
N ALA A 165 13.48 -4.59 9.21
CA ALA A 165 13.64 -3.20 8.78
C ALA A 165 12.46 -2.33 9.22
N ALA A 166 12.72 -1.03 9.46
CA ALA A 166 11.67 -0.04 9.63
C ALA A 166 11.14 0.38 8.25
N LEU A 167 9.83 0.28 8.04
CA LEU A 167 9.20 0.75 6.80
C LEU A 167 8.83 2.23 6.93
N ILE A 168 9.22 3.03 5.96
CA ILE A 168 8.81 4.42 5.82
C ILE A 168 7.65 4.47 4.83
N LEU A 169 6.49 4.92 5.27
CA LEU A 169 5.30 5.04 4.46
C LEU A 169 5.02 6.50 4.14
N TYR A 170 4.70 6.78 2.89
CA TYR A 170 4.35 8.12 2.43
C TYR A 170 2.95 8.12 1.80
N ASP A 171 2.10 8.99 2.34
CA ASP A 171 0.76 9.21 1.81
C ASP A 171 0.67 10.64 1.26
N GLY A 172 0.66 10.75 -0.05
CA GLY A 172 0.59 12.04 -0.72
C GLY A 172 1.16 12.03 -2.13
N SER A 173 1.18 13.22 -2.75
CA SER A 173 1.75 13.39 -4.09
C SER A 173 3.29 13.42 -4.03
N PRO A 174 3.98 12.63 -4.87
CA PRO A 174 5.44 12.68 -4.95
C PRO A 174 5.95 14.02 -5.49
N PHE A 175 5.08 14.80 -6.11
CA PHE A 175 5.39 16.14 -6.66
C PHE A 175 5.05 17.29 -5.71
N ALA A 176 4.64 17.00 -4.47
CA ALA A 176 4.46 18.04 -3.46
C ALA A 176 5.76 18.84 -3.31
N ARG A 177 5.65 20.14 -3.04
CA ARG A 177 6.78 21.07 -2.94
C ARG A 177 7.70 21.03 -4.19
N ASP A 178 7.11 21.16 -5.37
CA ASP A 178 7.83 21.15 -6.64
C ASP A 178 8.68 19.89 -6.90
N GLY A 179 8.26 18.76 -6.30
CA GLY A 179 8.93 17.46 -6.44
C GLY A 179 10.06 17.22 -5.43
N HIS A 180 10.31 18.14 -4.50
CA HIS A 180 11.36 18.01 -3.50
C HIS A 180 10.94 17.17 -2.28
N ARG A 181 9.63 16.95 -2.06
CA ARG A 181 9.12 16.30 -0.84
C ARG A 181 9.72 14.92 -0.58
N LEU A 182 9.87 14.09 -1.60
CA LEU A 182 10.46 12.76 -1.43
C LEU A 182 11.97 12.82 -1.17
N ILE A 183 12.66 13.81 -1.75
CA ILE A 183 14.10 14.03 -1.51
C ILE A 183 14.31 14.52 -0.07
N ASP A 184 13.50 15.48 0.37
CA ASP A 184 13.54 15.97 1.76
C ASP A 184 13.29 14.82 2.76
N ALA A 185 12.36 13.91 2.44
CA ALA A 185 12.05 12.76 3.30
C ALA A 185 13.24 11.80 3.47
N ILE A 186 14.19 11.72 2.52
CA ILE A 186 15.38 10.89 2.66
C ILE A 186 16.20 11.38 3.86
N ASP A 187 16.41 12.67 3.99
CA ASP A 187 17.16 13.27 5.07
C ASP A 187 16.35 13.32 6.38
N GLU A 188 15.09 13.79 6.30
CA GLU A 188 14.21 13.93 7.47
C GLU A 188 13.99 12.59 8.18
N GLU A 189 13.72 11.53 7.41
CA GLU A 189 13.43 10.19 7.92
C GLU A 189 14.65 9.28 7.96
N ARG A 190 15.82 9.77 7.58
CA ARG A 190 17.07 8.98 7.51
C ARG A 190 16.88 7.67 6.75
N ILE A 191 16.27 7.75 5.57
CA ILE A 191 16.00 6.59 4.73
C ILE A 191 17.32 6.00 4.25
N THR A 192 17.55 4.71 4.52
CA THR A 192 18.76 4.00 4.12
C THR A 192 18.59 3.24 2.81
N VAL A 193 17.38 2.83 2.49
CA VAL A 193 17.02 2.20 1.21
C VAL A 193 15.84 2.93 0.62
N PHE A 194 16.08 3.62 -0.48
CA PHE A 194 15.07 4.39 -1.21
C PHE A 194 14.83 3.80 -2.59
N ALA A 195 13.57 3.55 -2.92
CA ALA A 195 13.17 3.13 -4.24
C ALA A 195 11.90 3.87 -4.67
N ALA A 196 11.84 4.24 -5.94
CA ALA A 196 10.67 4.82 -6.56
C ALA A 196 10.60 4.37 -8.01
N HIS A 197 9.42 3.96 -8.45
CA HIS A 197 9.12 3.74 -9.86
C HIS A 197 8.09 4.78 -10.28
N TYR A 198 8.49 5.68 -11.15
CA TYR A 198 7.58 6.66 -11.70
C TYR A 198 7.70 6.70 -13.22
N CYS A 199 6.59 6.41 -13.88
CA CYS A 199 6.42 6.59 -15.30
C CYS A 199 5.33 7.64 -15.52
N SER A 200 5.71 8.90 -15.77
CA SER A 200 4.84 9.85 -16.44
C SER A 200 5.53 10.41 -17.67
N THR A 201 4.74 10.67 -18.66
CA THR A 201 5.13 11.01 -20.03
C THR A 201 5.96 12.30 -20.18
N GLN A 202 6.34 12.99 -19.11
CA GLN A 202 7.11 14.24 -19.18
C GLN A 202 8.19 14.45 -18.11
N ARG A 203 8.29 13.60 -17.06
CA ARG A 203 9.39 13.68 -16.08
C ARG A 203 9.77 12.26 -15.66
N SER A 204 10.78 11.71 -16.31
CA SER A 204 11.29 10.36 -16.01
C SER A 204 12.05 10.37 -14.70
N MET A 205 11.48 9.79 -13.64
CA MET A 205 12.30 9.19 -12.60
C MET A 205 12.42 7.71 -12.93
N HIS A 206 13.62 7.29 -13.29
CA HIS A 206 13.93 5.88 -13.48
C HIS A 206 13.92 5.17 -12.13
N CYS A 207 13.61 3.86 -12.14
CA CYS A 207 13.74 3.01 -10.96
C CYS A 207 15.15 3.17 -10.38
N MET A 208 15.25 3.79 -9.21
CA MET A 208 16.52 4.09 -8.58
C MET A 208 16.50 3.44 -7.19
N LEU A 209 17.20 2.32 -7.06
CA LEU A 209 17.56 1.74 -5.79
C LEU A 209 18.80 2.49 -5.30
N ILE A 210 18.62 3.35 -4.32
CA ILE A 210 19.73 4.08 -3.69
C ILE A 210 19.92 3.49 -2.30
N SER A 211 21.05 2.83 -2.07
CA SER A 211 21.54 2.58 -0.72
C SER A 211 22.50 3.72 -0.36
N PRO A 212 22.23 4.55 0.65
CA PRO A 212 23.08 5.68 1.02
C PRO A 212 24.52 5.29 1.40
N ALA A 213 24.75 4.05 1.81
CA ALA A 213 26.10 3.53 2.06
C ALA A 213 27.02 3.56 0.81
N ARG A 214 26.48 3.90 -0.36
CA ARG A 214 27.21 3.96 -1.64
C ARG A 214 27.16 5.33 -2.32
N ILE A 215 26.49 6.33 -1.74
CA ILE A 215 26.40 7.67 -2.32
C ILE A 215 26.86 8.67 -1.26
N ASP A 216 28.04 9.23 -1.48
CA ASP A 216 28.52 10.40 -0.75
C ASP A 216 27.73 11.62 -1.22
N PHE A 217 26.70 12.01 -0.46
CA PHE A 217 25.92 13.22 -0.70
C PHE A 217 26.66 14.54 -0.36
N SER A 218 27.98 14.50 -0.25
CA SER A 218 28.78 15.72 -0.11
C SER A 218 28.79 16.62 -1.36
N ILE A 219 28.00 16.28 -2.39
CA ILE A 219 27.78 17.15 -3.54
C ILE A 219 26.90 18.32 -3.11
N SER A 220 27.58 19.40 -2.74
CA SER A 220 27.14 20.75 -2.52
C SER A 220 25.73 21.08 -3.03
N ARG A 221 24.84 21.45 -2.09
CA ARG A 221 23.66 22.27 -2.43
C ARG A 221 24.17 23.54 -3.11
N PRO A 222 23.70 23.91 -4.30
CA PRO A 222 23.94 25.25 -4.78
C PRO A 222 23.30 26.22 -3.79
N ALA A 223 24.08 27.16 -3.30
CA ALA A 223 23.57 28.23 -2.45
C ALA A 223 22.45 28.93 -3.23
N VAL A 224 21.24 28.86 -2.70
CA VAL A 224 20.13 29.67 -3.19
C VAL A 224 20.40 31.07 -2.66
N GLY A 225 20.85 31.95 -3.59
CA GLY A 225 20.93 33.39 -3.37
C GLY A 225 19.57 34.05 -3.52
#